data_89311537097316350b19334b95cfde09
#
_entry.id   89311537097316350b19334b95cfde09
#
_cell.length_a   1.000
_cell.length_b   1.000
_cell.length_c   1.000
_cell.angle_alpha   90.00
_cell.angle_beta   90.00
_cell.angle_gamma   90.00
#
_symmetry.space_group_name_H-M   'P 1'
#
loop_
_entity.id
_entity.type
_entity.pdbx_description
1 polymer ?
#
loop_
_entity_poly.entity_id
_entity_poly.type
_entity_poly.pdbx_seq_one_letter_code
_entity_poly.pdbx_strand_id
1 'polypeptide(L)'
;MREKLFAHGAETFQDYELLEMLLFTAIPRRDVKPIAKKLLNKFQNLWALLNAPPQQLQDCGLSETAVAALLITGAVALRAQKAALFDRPLLDKWQRIFDYCRASLAHKTK
;
A
#
# COMPACT_ATOMS: atom_id res chain seq x y z
N MET A 1 -16.18 -12.39 1.18
CA MET A 1 -15.14 -11.35 1.25
C MET A 1 -15.61 -9.97 0.87
N ARG A 2 -16.27 -9.82 -0.29
CA ARG A 2 -16.76 -8.51 -0.70
C ARG A 2 -17.76 -7.91 0.28
N GLU A 3 -18.63 -8.76 0.83
CA GLU A 3 -19.63 -8.32 1.81
C GLU A 3 -18.99 -7.74 3.05
N LYS A 4 -17.93 -8.39 3.56
CA LYS A 4 -17.19 -7.90 4.71
C LYS A 4 -16.51 -6.57 4.41
N LEU A 5 -15.96 -6.43 3.19
CA LEU A 5 -15.31 -5.20 2.77
C LEU A 5 -16.30 -4.02 2.76
N PHE A 6 -17.49 -4.23 2.20
CA PHE A 6 -18.51 -3.18 2.15
C PHE A 6 -19.13 -2.88 3.51
N ALA A 7 -19.24 -3.89 4.38
CA ALA A 7 -19.85 -3.71 5.70
C ALA A 7 -18.91 -3.06 6.71
N HIS A 8 -17.62 -3.42 6.69
CA HIS A 8 -16.67 -3.06 7.73
C HIS A 8 -15.46 -2.27 7.24
N GLY A 9 -15.31 -2.10 5.93
CA GLY A 9 -14.18 -1.39 5.36
C GLY A 9 -12.90 -2.22 5.31
N ALA A 10 -11.89 -1.68 4.63
CA ALA A 10 -10.63 -2.39 4.40
C ALA A 10 -9.79 -2.52 5.68
N GLU A 11 -10.03 -1.70 6.67
CA GLU A 11 -9.24 -1.67 7.91
C GLU A 11 -9.37 -2.94 8.74
N THR A 12 -10.47 -3.69 8.56
CA THR A 12 -10.69 -4.94 9.30
C THR A 12 -9.93 -6.13 8.71
N PHE A 13 -9.32 -5.96 7.53
CA PHE A 13 -8.59 -7.01 6.85
C PHE A 13 -7.11 -6.96 7.19
N GLN A 14 -6.51 -8.16 7.28
CA GLN A 14 -5.06 -8.26 7.38
C GLN A 14 -4.43 -8.06 5.99
N ASP A 15 -3.13 -7.79 5.97
CA ASP A 15 -2.41 -7.52 4.73
C ASP A 15 -2.56 -8.66 3.72
N TYR A 16 -2.44 -9.92 4.18
CA TYR A 16 -2.56 -11.05 3.27
C TYR A 16 -3.97 -11.18 2.70
N GLU A 17 -4.99 -10.79 3.47
CA GLU A 17 -6.37 -10.82 2.99
C GLU A 17 -6.60 -9.80 1.88
N LEU A 18 -6.09 -8.59 2.04
CA LEU A 18 -6.17 -7.56 1.00
C LEU A 18 -5.42 -7.98 -0.25
N LEU A 19 -4.24 -8.55 -0.09
CA LEU A 19 -3.45 -9.04 -1.21
C LEU A 19 -4.15 -10.21 -1.90
N GLU A 20 -4.77 -11.11 -1.14
CA GLU A 20 -5.54 -12.22 -1.69
C GLU A 20 -6.69 -11.71 -2.56
N MET A 21 -7.44 -10.71 -2.08
CA MET A 21 -8.53 -10.12 -2.84
C MET A 21 -8.05 -9.47 -4.12
N LEU A 22 -6.92 -8.77 -4.07
CA LEU A 22 -6.32 -8.15 -5.24
C LEU A 22 -5.90 -9.20 -6.27
N LEU A 23 -5.20 -10.24 -5.82
CA LEU A 23 -4.75 -11.32 -6.69
C LEU A 23 -5.92 -12.11 -7.27
N PHE A 24 -7.01 -12.26 -6.52
CA PHE A 24 -8.20 -12.95 -7.00
C PHE A 24 -8.78 -12.28 -8.22
N THR A 25 -8.74 -10.95 -8.31
CA THR A 25 -9.21 -10.24 -9.49
C THR A 25 -8.36 -10.52 -10.73
N ALA A 26 -7.08 -10.80 -10.55
CA ALA A 26 -6.14 -11.07 -11.63
C ALA A 26 -6.03 -12.56 -11.95
N ILE A 27 -6.28 -13.44 -10.98
CA ILE A 27 -6.15 -14.90 -11.12
C ILE A 27 -7.42 -15.57 -10.58
N PRO A 28 -8.57 -15.45 -11.28
CA PRO A 28 -9.86 -15.83 -10.70
C PRO A 28 -10.08 -17.34 -10.54
N ARG A 29 -9.27 -18.19 -11.16
CA ARG A 29 -9.46 -19.64 -11.15
C ARG A 29 -8.50 -20.38 -10.23
N ARG A 30 -7.69 -19.66 -9.45
CA ARG A 30 -6.73 -20.26 -8.53
C ARG A 30 -7.02 -19.86 -7.10
N ASP A 31 -6.63 -20.74 -6.18
CA ASP A 31 -6.57 -20.37 -4.78
C ASP A 31 -5.36 -19.46 -4.58
N VAL A 32 -5.60 -18.18 -4.35
CA VAL A 32 -4.55 -17.17 -4.25
C VAL A 32 -4.02 -16.99 -2.82
N LYS A 33 -4.64 -17.64 -1.85
CA LYS A 33 -4.24 -17.50 -0.45
C LYS A 33 -2.81 -17.95 -0.19
N PRO A 34 -2.36 -19.14 -0.65
CA PRO A 34 -0.96 -19.55 -0.48
C PRO A 34 0.00 -18.60 -1.20
N ILE A 35 -0.39 -18.11 -2.37
CA ILE A 35 0.41 -17.18 -3.15
C ILE A 35 0.60 -15.87 -2.38
N ALA A 36 -0.48 -15.33 -1.83
CA ALA A 36 -0.44 -14.10 -1.05
C ALA A 36 0.49 -14.23 0.17
N LYS A 37 0.36 -15.33 0.90
CA LYS A 37 1.21 -15.57 2.07
C LYS A 37 2.68 -15.70 1.69
N LYS A 38 2.97 -16.41 0.60
CA LYS A 38 4.33 -16.57 0.10
C LYS A 38 4.96 -15.24 -0.27
N LEU A 39 4.21 -14.40 -0.97
CA LEU A 39 4.69 -13.08 -1.38
C LEU A 39 4.98 -12.19 -0.17
N LEU A 40 4.10 -12.16 0.80
CA LEU A 40 4.31 -11.35 2.01
C LEU A 40 5.50 -11.86 2.82
N ASN A 41 5.71 -13.17 2.89
CA ASN A 41 6.87 -13.73 3.56
C ASN A 41 8.16 -13.34 2.86
N LYS A 42 8.16 -13.30 1.53
CA LYS A 42 9.36 -12.96 0.76
C LYS A 42 9.68 -11.46 0.86
N PHE A 43 8.68 -10.61 0.73
CA PHE A 43 8.89 -9.15 0.71
C PHE A 43 8.66 -8.48 2.05
N GLN A 44 8.14 -9.21 3.03
CA GLN A 44 7.92 -8.80 4.42
C GLN A 44 6.73 -7.87 4.64
N ASN A 45 6.41 -6.98 3.72
CA ASN A 45 5.25 -6.09 3.85
C ASN A 45 4.70 -5.70 2.49
N LEU A 46 3.51 -5.10 2.49
CA LEU A 46 2.84 -4.69 1.26
C LEU A 46 3.62 -3.62 0.50
N TRP A 47 4.23 -2.69 1.19
CA TRP A 47 4.99 -1.62 0.55
C TRP A 47 6.15 -2.18 -0.27
N ALA A 48 6.94 -3.08 0.33
CA ALA A 48 8.05 -3.70 -0.37
C ALA A 48 7.58 -4.54 -1.56
N LEU A 49 6.46 -5.26 -1.39
CA LEU A 49 5.88 -6.07 -2.45
C LEU A 49 5.43 -5.21 -3.64
N LEU A 50 4.68 -4.15 -3.37
CA LEU A 50 4.15 -3.28 -4.42
C LEU A 50 5.22 -2.48 -5.15
N ASN A 51 6.37 -2.28 -4.52
CA ASN A 51 7.49 -1.56 -5.12
C ASN A 51 8.59 -2.49 -5.62
N ALA A 52 8.38 -3.81 -5.60
CA ALA A 52 9.36 -4.77 -6.09
C ALA A 52 9.53 -4.67 -7.61
N PRO A 53 10.74 -4.95 -8.12
CA PRO A 53 10.94 -5.01 -9.58
C PRO A 53 10.06 -6.08 -10.22
N PRO A 54 9.55 -5.84 -11.44
CA PRO A 54 8.69 -6.82 -12.12
C PRO A 54 9.36 -8.19 -12.26
N GLN A 55 10.67 -8.21 -12.46
CA GLN A 55 11.41 -9.46 -12.62
C GLN A 55 11.31 -10.34 -11.39
N GLN A 56 11.42 -9.76 -10.19
CA GLN A 56 11.29 -10.51 -8.95
C GLN A 56 9.88 -11.08 -8.76
N LEU A 57 8.88 -10.35 -9.17
CA LEU A 57 7.50 -10.82 -9.10
C LEU A 57 7.26 -11.98 -10.07
N GLN A 58 7.83 -11.91 -11.27
CA GLN A 58 7.75 -13.00 -12.22
C GLN A 58 8.48 -14.25 -11.72
N ASP A 59 9.60 -14.06 -11.06
CA ASP A 59 10.37 -15.16 -10.47
C ASP A 59 9.59 -15.90 -9.37
N CYS A 60 8.60 -15.26 -8.78
CA CYS A 60 7.72 -15.89 -7.80
C CYS A 60 6.64 -16.76 -8.44
N GLY A 61 6.61 -16.85 -9.76
CA GLY A 61 5.64 -17.67 -10.49
C GLY A 61 4.34 -16.93 -10.82
N LEU A 62 4.32 -15.62 -10.71
CA LEU A 62 3.15 -14.82 -11.05
C LEU A 62 3.04 -14.65 -12.56
N SER A 63 1.80 -14.68 -13.07
CA SER A 63 1.53 -14.39 -14.46
C SER A 63 1.76 -12.91 -14.76
N GLU A 64 1.90 -12.58 -16.03
CA GLU A 64 2.04 -11.19 -16.45
C GLU A 64 0.87 -10.33 -15.98
N THR A 65 -0.34 -10.85 -16.02
CA THR A 65 -1.54 -10.15 -15.55
C THR A 65 -1.44 -9.83 -14.05
N ALA A 66 -0.99 -10.80 -13.25
CA ALA A 66 -0.85 -10.61 -11.81
C ALA A 66 0.26 -9.59 -11.49
N VAL A 67 1.37 -9.66 -12.19
CA VAL A 67 2.46 -8.69 -12.03
C VAL A 67 1.98 -7.29 -12.37
N ALA A 68 1.26 -7.15 -13.50
CA ALA A 68 0.70 -5.86 -13.90
C ALA A 68 -0.26 -5.30 -12.85
N ALA A 69 -1.11 -6.16 -12.28
CA ALA A 69 -2.05 -5.75 -11.23
C ALA A 69 -1.33 -5.19 -10.01
N LEU A 70 -0.26 -5.84 -9.59
CA LEU A 70 0.53 -5.38 -8.45
C LEU A 70 1.25 -4.07 -8.74
N LEU A 71 1.82 -3.93 -9.93
CA LEU A 71 2.50 -2.70 -10.34
C LEU A 71 1.53 -1.52 -10.42
N ILE A 72 0.36 -1.75 -11.00
CA ILE A 72 -0.68 -0.71 -11.11
C ILE A 72 -1.15 -0.30 -9.73
N THR A 73 -1.39 -1.26 -8.85
CA THR A 73 -1.83 -0.99 -7.48
C THR A 73 -0.78 -0.15 -6.74
N GLY A 74 0.49 -0.49 -6.88
CA GLY A 74 1.57 0.28 -6.27
C GLY A 74 1.64 1.71 -6.79
N ALA A 75 1.48 1.88 -8.10
CA ALA A 75 1.48 3.21 -8.71
C ALA A 75 0.30 4.06 -8.24
N VAL A 76 -0.89 3.46 -8.18
CA VAL A 76 -2.10 4.13 -7.70
C VAL A 76 -1.92 4.55 -6.24
N ALA A 77 -1.43 3.65 -5.40
CA ALA A 77 -1.21 3.93 -3.99
C ALA A 77 -0.22 5.07 -3.79
N LEU A 78 0.88 5.08 -4.55
CA LEU A 78 1.89 6.12 -4.45
C LEU A 78 1.33 7.48 -4.88
N ARG A 79 0.59 7.52 -5.98
CA ARG A 79 -0.02 8.77 -6.45
C ARG A 79 -1.09 9.28 -5.49
N ALA A 80 -1.85 8.37 -4.89
CA ALA A 80 -2.86 8.75 -3.90
C ALA A 80 -2.21 9.36 -2.65
N GLN A 81 -1.09 8.79 -2.21
CA GLN A 81 -0.33 9.34 -1.08
C GLN A 81 0.23 10.73 -1.41
N LYS A 82 0.77 10.91 -2.61
CA LYS A 82 1.28 12.19 -3.04
C LYS A 82 0.17 13.25 -3.11
N ALA A 83 -0.98 12.88 -3.64
CA ALA A 83 -2.13 13.77 -3.70
C ALA A 83 -2.58 14.20 -2.31
N ALA A 84 -2.61 13.27 -1.35
CA ALA A 84 -2.96 13.57 0.02
C ALA A 84 -1.95 14.52 0.68
N LEU A 85 -0.65 14.33 0.41
CA LEU A 85 0.40 15.20 0.93
C LEU A 85 0.30 16.63 0.38
N PHE A 86 -0.16 16.77 -0.86
CA PHE A 86 -0.31 18.08 -1.49
C PHE A 86 -1.72 18.62 -1.36
N ASP A 87 -2.61 17.94 -0.64
CA ASP A 87 -3.93 18.45 -0.35
C ASP A 87 -3.81 19.63 0.64
N ARG A 88 -4.56 20.70 0.35
CA ARG A 88 -4.44 21.95 1.07
C ARG A 88 -4.66 21.84 2.59
N PRO A 89 -5.72 21.17 3.07
CA PRO A 89 -5.89 21.01 4.51
C PRO A 89 -4.74 20.26 5.19
N LEU A 90 -4.16 19.27 4.51
CA LEU A 90 -3.05 18.53 5.05
C LEU A 90 -1.78 19.37 5.08
N LEU A 91 -1.53 20.17 4.05
CA LEU A 91 -0.40 21.09 4.01
C LEU A 91 -0.49 22.13 5.13
N ASP A 92 -1.67 22.68 5.36
CA ASP A 92 -1.89 23.63 6.45
C ASP A 92 -1.57 23.02 7.80
N LYS A 93 -1.99 21.76 8.01
CA LYS A 93 -1.70 21.04 9.24
C LYS A 93 -0.20 20.84 9.45
N TRP A 94 0.52 20.44 8.40
CA TRP A 94 1.97 20.27 8.46
C TRP A 94 2.66 21.59 8.70
N GLN A 95 2.20 22.65 8.06
CA GLN A 95 2.75 23.99 8.23
C GLN A 95 2.67 24.44 9.70
N ARG A 96 1.54 24.19 10.35
CA ARG A 96 1.36 24.50 11.76
C ARG A 96 2.35 23.75 12.65
N ILE A 97 2.58 22.47 12.35
CA ILE A 97 3.52 21.64 13.08
C ILE A 97 4.95 22.18 12.94
N PHE A 98 5.36 22.51 11.71
CA PHE A 98 6.67 23.08 11.46
C PHE A 98 6.86 24.42 12.14
N ASP A 99 5.85 25.29 12.10
CA ASP A 99 5.90 26.59 12.76
C ASP A 99 6.06 26.45 14.27
N TYR A 100 5.33 25.51 14.86
CA TYR A 100 5.46 25.22 16.29
C TYR A 100 6.86 24.74 16.66
N CYS A 101 7.40 23.80 15.91
CA CYS A 101 8.76 23.28 16.14
C CYS A 101 9.79 24.38 15.99
N ARG A 102 9.65 25.24 15.01
CA ARG A 102 10.58 26.34 14.77
C ARG A 102 10.57 27.33 15.92
N ALA A 103 9.38 27.69 16.40
CA ALA A 103 9.23 28.58 17.53
C ALA A 103 9.82 27.98 18.81
N SER A 104 9.59 26.69 19.04
CA SER A 104 10.12 25.97 20.18
C SER A 104 11.64 25.91 20.17
N LEU A 105 12.24 25.66 19.02
CA LEU A 105 13.70 25.62 18.87
C LEU A 105 14.31 27.01 19.08
N ALA A 106 13.71 28.03 18.51
CA ALA A 106 14.18 29.40 18.70
C ALA A 106 14.14 29.82 20.15
N HIS A 107 13.13 29.41 20.90
CA HIS A 107 12.99 29.70 22.32
C HIS A 107 14.05 28.99 23.14
N LYS A 108 14.39 27.75 22.78
CA LYS A 108 15.38 26.95 23.51
C LYS A 108 16.83 27.40 23.31
N THR A 109 17.11 28.08 22.23
CA THR A 109 18.48 28.50 21.94
C THR A 109 18.91 29.71 22.74
N LYS A 110 18.01 30.27 23.47
CA LYS A 110 18.34 31.33 24.42
C LYS A 110 18.60 30.79 25.81
#